data_80fa12a3a33231228054be574afbf3d5
#
_entry.id   80fa12a3a33231228054be574afbf3d5
#
_cell.length_a   1.000
_cell.length_b   1.000
_cell.length_c   1.000
_cell.angle_alpha   90.00
_cell.angle_beta   90.00
_cell.angle_gamma   90.00
#
_symmetry.space_group_name_H-M   'P 1'
#
loop_
_entity.id
_entity.type
_entity.pdbx_description
1 polymer ?
#
loop_
_entity_poly.entity_id
_entity_poly.type
_entity_poly.pdbx_seq_one_letter_code
_entity_poly.pdbx_strand_id
1 'polypeptide(L)'
;MAHAGKTRAVPPRAIIYSTGDRESPEAYEQFQDSMRGGFLPWSGKKIGDAKFRIRIEAIHVDDGFIGRVDTVDTLSVRTKSDISASSGEYVYASFNLFGTMTFEQNDEVNVSKPGDLVIFDSGRPARVSNQAARGRTCSGAIALMIPKSSFPHMDAEASFANVRIPRERLLTPLSNSLNLLTNRMPTAAGLELAAIYD
;
A
#
# COMPACT_ATOMS: atom_id res chain seq x y z
N MET A 1 -24.35 -39.78 -3.23
CA MET A 1 -23.19 -39.23 -2.46
C MET A 1 -22.34 -38.40 -3.38
N ALA A 2 -22.46 -37.08 -3.31
CA ALA A 2 -21.72 -36.16 -4.16
C ALA A 2 -20.37 -35.83 -3.45
N HIS A 3 -19.27 -36.18 -4.10
CA HIS A 3 -17.95 -35.71 -3.69
C HIS A 3 -17.84 -34.20 -3.95
N ALA A 4 -17.93 -33.41 -2.90
CA ALA A 4 -17.54 -32.01 -2.95
C ALA A 4 -16.03 -31.95 -3.25
N GLY A 5 -15.69 -31.57 -4.47
CA GLY A 5 -14.32 -31.31 -4.87
C GLY A 5 -13.76 -30.18 -4.00
N LYS A 6 -12.75 -30.49 -3.21
CA LYS A 6 -11.95 -29.48 -2.50
C LYS A 6 -11.25 -28.65 -3.57
N THR A 7 -11.77 -27.43 -3.79
CA THR A 7 -11.06 -26.41 -4.56
C THR A 7 -9.74 -26.16 -3.82
N ARG A 8 -8.65 -26.56 -4.44
CA ARG A 8 -7.29 -26.35 -3.92
C ARG A 8 -7.07 -24.83 -3.98
N ALA A 9 -7.04 -24.18 -2.83
CA ALA A 9 -6.74 -22.77 -2.74
C ALA A 9 -5.37 -22.52 -3.39
N VAL A 10 -5.34 -21.68 -4.41
CA VAL A 10 -4.07 -21.22 -5.02
C VAL A 10 -3.38 -20.40 -3.92
N PRO A 11 -2.12 -20.70 -3.59
CA PRO A 11 -1.42 -19.91 -2.59
C PRO A 11 -1.36 -18.44 -3.03
N PRO A 12 -1.54 -17.49 -2.11
CA PRO A 12 -1.49 -16.07 -2.45
C PRO A 12 -0.11 -15.74 -3.04
N ARG A 13 -0.08 -15.05 -4.18
CA ARG A 13 1.16 -14.57 -4.78
C ARG A 13 1.72 -13.46 -3.91
N ALA A 14 2.88 -13.68 -3.31
CA ALA A 14 3.63 -12.62 -2.63
C ALA A 14 4.38 -11.77 -3.67
N ILE A 15 4.32 -10.47 -3.49
CA ILE A 15 5.15 -9.51 -4.22
C ILE A 15 6.08 -8.89 -3.19
N ILE A 16 7.37 -9.00 -3.43
CA ILE A 16 8.36 -8.36 -2.58
C ILE A 16 9.21 -7.47 -3.46
N TYR A 17 9.27 -6.21 -3.10
CA TYR A 17 10.18 -5.26 -3.67
C TYR A 17 10.99 -4.62 -2.53
N SER A 18 12.30 -4.63 -2.67
CA SER A 18 13.19 -3.96 -1.71
C SER A 18 14.40 -3.41 -2.45
N THR A 19 14.74 -2.18 -2.18
CA THR A 19 16.00 -1.61 -2.65
C THR A 19 17.20 -2.25 -1.94
N GLY A 20 16.97 -3.01 -0.86
CA GLY A 20 18.00 -3.58 -0.01
C GLY A 20 18.86 -2.50 0.65
N ASP A 21 20.03 -2.89 1.11
CA ASP A 21 21.06 -1.96 1.59
C ASP A 21 21.96 -1.44 0.45
N ARG A 22 21.68 -1.82 -0.79
CA ARG A 22 22.43 -1.36 -1.97
C ARG A 22 21.96 0.04 -2.33
N GLU A 23 22.85 0.98 -2.12
CA GLU A 23 22.70 2.36 -2.54
C GLU A 23 23.07 2.48 -4.01
N SER A 24 22.10 2.34 -4.88
CA SER A 24 22.28 2.60 -6.30
C SER A 24 21.42 3.80 -6.71
N PRO A 25 21.95 4.75 -7.47
CA PRO A 25 21.13 5.76 -8.14
C PRO A 25 20.01 5.12 -8.97
N GLU A 26 20.26 3.92 -9.50
CA GLU A 26 19.32 3.12 -10.28
C GLU A 26 18.18 2.51 -9.45
N ALA A 27 18.34 2.40 -8.12
CA ALA A 27 17.32 1.79 -7.25
C ALA A 27 15.97 2.53 -7.34
N TYR A 28 16.01 3.83 -7.53
CA TYR A 28 14.81 4.65 -7.68
C TYR A 28 14.13 4.43 -9.05
N GLU A 29 14.90 4.32 -10.12
CA GLU A 29 14.39 4.03 -11.46
C GLU A 29 13.78 2.63 -11.52
N GLN A 30 14.48 1.64 -10.97
CA GLN A 30 13.97 0.26 -10.84
C GLN A 30 12.69 0.20 -10.03
N PHE A 31 12.59 0.99 -8.94
CA PHE A 31 11.35 1.10 -8.18
C PHE A 31 10.21 1.65 -9.04
N GLN A 32 10.44 2.73 -9.78
CA GLN A 32 9.42 3.31 -10.64
C GLN A 32 8.95 2.33 -11.71
N ASP A 33 9.86 1.59 -12.32
CA ASP A 33 9.53 0.59 -13.34
C ASP A 33 8.75 -0.59 -12.75
N SER A 34 9.11 -1.03 -11.54
CA SER A 34 8.37 -2.06 -10.82
C SER A 34 6.95 -1.62 -10.46
N MET A 35 6.78 -0.37 -10.05
CA MET A 35 5.46 0.19 -9.77
C MET A 35 4.58 0.30 -11.02
N ARG A 36 5.17 0.66 -12.17
CA ARG A 36 4.44 0.71 -13.46
C ARG A 36 4.03 -0.65 -13.98
N GLY A 37 4.85 -1.68 -13.74
CA GLY A 37 4.62 -3.03 -14.26
C GLY A 37 3.79 -3.96 -13.38
N GLY A 38 3.77 -3.76 -12.07
CA GLY A 38 3.24 -4.75 -11.12
C GLY A 38 2.15 -4.27 -10.18
N PHE A 39 2.09 -2.96 -9.94
CA PHE A 39 1.12 -2.32 -9.06
C PHE A 39 0.37 -1.22 -9.81
N LEU A 40 -0.41 -0.44 -9.08
CA LEU A 40 -0.93 0.80 -9.64
C LEU A 40 0.24 1.75 -9.90
N PRO A 41 0.33 2.33 -11.11
CA PRO A 41 1.36 3.30 -11.43
C PRO A 41 1.30 4.50 -10.49
N TRP A 42 2.43 4.85 -9.92
CA TRP A 42 2.65 6.07 -9.17
C TRP A 42 3.94 6.71 -9.66
N SER A 43 3.89 7.99 -9.90
CA SER A 43 5.09 8.79 -10.10
C SER A 43 5.52 9.36 -8.77
N GLY A 44 6.77 9.23 -8.41
CA GLY A 44 7.22 9.69 -7.11
C GLY A 44 8.59 10.34 -7.19
N LYS A 45 8.98 11.01 -6.14
CA LYS A 45 10.34 11.52 -5.96
C LYS A 45 10.76 11.41 -4.50
N LYS A 46 12.03 11.19 -4.30
CA LYS A 46 12.65 11.29 -2.99
C LYS A 46 12.63 12.75 -2.52
N ILE A 47 12.45 12.98 -1.23
CA ILE A 47 12.59 14.28 -0.58
C ILE A 47 13.85 14.26 0.29
N GLY A 48 14.61 15.35 0.27
CA GLY A 48 15.82 15.50 1.09
C GLY A 48 17.02 14.66 0.60
N ASP A 49 18.06 14.59 1.42
CA ASP A 49 19.37 14.02 1.08
C ASP A 49 19.52 12.54 1.48
N ALA A 50 18.54 11.97 2.19
CA ALA A 50 18.57 10.57 2.57
C ALA A 50 18.66 9.68 1.32
N LYS A 51 19.44 8.60 1.41
CA LYS A 51 19.52 7.62 0.32
C LYS A 51 18.17 6.96 0.10
N PHE A 52 17.77 6.78 -1.18
CA PHE A 52 16.47 6.18 -1.48
C PHE A 52 16.40 4.75 -0.95
N ARG A 53 15.41 4.50 -0.12
CA ARG A 53 15.18 3.20 0.46
C ARG A 53 13.68 2.97 0.57
N ILE A 54 13.23 1.85 -0.01
CA ILE A 54 11.85 1.41 0.08
C ILE A 54 11.79 -0.11 0.18
N ARG A 55 10.86 -0.60 0.99
CA ARG A 55 10.50 -2.01 1.08
C ARG A 55 8.99 -2.12 0.94
N ILE A 56 8.55 -2.94 0.01
CA ILE A 56 7.15 -3.29 -0.19
C ILE A 56 7.05 -4.80 -0.08
N GLU A 57 6.18 -5.27 0.79
CA GLU A 57 5.77 -6.66 0.90
C GLU A 57 4.26 -6.71 0.72
N ALA A 58 3.77 -7.38 -0.30
CA ALA A 58 2.35 -7.43 -0.59
C ALA A 58 1.90 -8.83 -0.98
N ILE A 59 0.68 -9.17 -0.61
CA ILE A 59 0.03 -10.43 -0.90
C ILE A 59 -1.24 -10.12 -1.69
N HIS A 60 -1.46 -10.84 -2.78
CA HIS A 60 -2.73 -10.82 -3.49
C HIS A 60 -3.79 -11.53 -2.65
N VAL A 61 -4.93 -10.91 -2.50
CA VAL A 61 -6.13 -11.47 -1.88
C VAL A 61 -7.26 -11.26 -2.87
N ASP A 62 -7.63 -12.32 -3.58
CA ASP A 62 -8.54 -12.26 -4.74
C ASP A 62 -8.04 -11.23 -5.76
N ASP A 63 -8.87 -10.25 -6.13
CA ASP A 63 -8.50 -9.17 -7.05
C ASP A 63 -7.90 -7.94 -6.35
N GLY A 64 -7.67 -8.02 -5.04
CA GLY A 64 -7.09 -6.96 -4.23
C GLY A 64 -5.70 -7.27 -3.73
N PHE A 65 -5.19 -6.37 -2.91
CA PHE A 65 -3.87 -6.50 -2.28
C PHE A 65 -3.91 -6.08 -0.83
N ILE A 66 -3.11 -6.74 -0.02
CA ILE A 66 -2.69 -6.24 1.27
C ILE A 66 -1.18 -6.18 1.30
N GLY A 67 -0.61 -5.05 1.67
CA GLY A 67 0.83 -4.86 1.66
C GLY A 67 1.33 -3.99 2.80
N ARG A 68 2.58 -4.19 3.17
CA ARG A 68 3.36 -3.31 4.02
C ARG A 68 4.32 -2.51 3.16
N VAL A 69 4.37 -1.22 3.42
CA VAL A 69 5.28 -0.28 2.75
C VAL A 69 6.09 0.44 3.81
N ASP A 70 7.40 0.31 3.77
CA ASP A 70 8.35 1.11 4.57
C ASP A 70 9.19 1.94 3.59
N THR A 71 9.24 3.26 3.77
CA THR A 71 9.95 4.16 2.85
C THR A 71 10.62 5.33 3.57
N VAL A 72 11.72 5.81 3.02
CA VAL A 72 12.32 7.11 3.40
C VAL A 72 11.37 8.26 3.05
N ASP A 73 11.76 9.47 3.36
CA ASP A 73 10.97 10.65 2.99
C ASP A 73 10.77 10.71 1.46
N THR A 74 9.52 10.64 1.04
CA THR A 74 9.12 10.60 -0.36
C THR A 74 7.88 11.45 -0.62
N LEU A 75 7.75 11.90 -1.85
CA LEU A 75 6.52 12.42 -2.41
C LEU A 75 6.11 11.54 -3.58
N SER A 76 5.00 10.85 -3.44
CA SER A 76 4.38 10.05 -4.48
C SER A 76 3.18 10.80 -5.06
N VAL A 77 3.07 10.82 -6.38
CA VAL A 77 1.98 11.49 -7.10
C VAL A 77 1.32 10.49 -8.01
N ARG A 78 0.00 10.45 -7.98
CA ARG A 78 -0.81 9.71 -8.94
C ARG A 78 -1.44 10.70 -9.92
N THR A 79 -0.97 10.68 -11.13
CA THR A 79 -1.40 11.58 -12.19
C THR A 79 -2.57 11.01 -12.98
N LYS A 80 -3.22 11.82 -13.82
CA LYS A 80 -4.24 11.34 -14.76
C LYS A 80 -3.66 10.29 -15.74
N SER A 81 -2.40 10.43 -16.13
CA SER A 81 -1.70 9.46 -16.97
C SER A 81 -1.51 8.12 -16.25
N ASP A 82 -1.14 8.15 -14.96
CA ASP A 82 -1.01 6.94 -14.14
C ASP A 82 -2.36 6.22 -13.98
N ILE A 83 -3.44 6.98 -13.82
CA ILE A 83 -4.80 6.45 -13.73
C ILE A 83 -5.19 5.75 -15.04
N SER A 84 -4.96 6.41 -16.18
CA SER A 84 -5.28 5.85 -17.51
C SER A 84 -4.45 4.59 -17.84
N ALA A 85 -3.27 4.45 -17.27
CA ALA A 85 -2.39 3.28 -17.45
C ALA A 85 -2.74 2.13 -16.49
N SER A 86 -3.68 2.31 -15.56
CA SER A 86 -4.03 1.31 -14.56
C SER A 86 -4.99 0.26 -15.11
N SER A 87 -4.82 -0.98 -14.68
CA SER A 87 -5.69 -2.11 -15.07
C SER A 87 -7.02 -2.15 -14.31
N GLY A 88 -7.23 -1.29 -13.32
CA GLY A 88 -8.44 -1.27 -12.49
C GLY A 88 -8.49 -0.06 -11.56
N GLU A 89 -9.66 0.09 -10.93
CA GLU A 89 -9.90 1.09 -9.91
C GLU A 89 -10.05 0.46 -8.53
N TYR A 90 -9.38 1.05 -7.56
CA TYR A 90 -9.31 0.53 -6.19
C TYR A 90 -9.65 1.62 -5.18
N VAL A 91 -10.19 1.17 -4.06
CA VAL A 91 -10.21 1.92 -2.82
C VAL A 91 -8.92 1.60 -2.07
N TYR A 92 -8.13 2.60 -1.77
CA TYR A 92 -6.99 2.47 -0.88
C TYR A 92 -7.41 2.70 0.56
N ALA A 93 -6.98 1.82 1.45
CA ALA A 93 -7.04 2.04 2.89
C ALA A 93 -5.62 1.92 3.44
N SER A 94 -5.05 3.03 3.89
CA SER A 94 -3.68 3.11 4.40
C SER A 94 -3.69 3.28 5.92
N PHE A 95 -3.24 2.27 6.64
CA PHE A 95 -3.08 2.28 8.09
C PHE A 95 -1.65 2.66 8.44
N ASN A 96 -1.47 3.81 9.08
CA ASN A 96 -0.15 4.32 9.44
C ASN A 96 0.43 3.60 10.64
N LEU A 97 1.60 3.00 10.49
CA LEU A 97 2.33 2.29 11.55
C LEU A 97 3.27 3.21 12.33
N PHE A 98 4.04 4.01 11.60
CA PHE A 98 5.00 4.95 12.16
C PHE A 98 5.38 6.03 11.13
N GLY A 99 5.82 7.17 11.62
CA GLY A 99 6.06 8.35 10.80
C GLY A 99 4.80 9.19 10.62
N THR A 100 4.87 10.16 9.72
CA THR A 100 3.75 11.01 9.34
C THR A 100 3.51 10.86 7.84
N MET A 101 2.27 10.73 7.45
CA MET A 101 1.86 10.67 6.06
C MET A 101 0.84 11.77 5.78
N THR A 102 1.05 12.53 4.71
CA THR A 102 0.10 13.53 4.25
C THR A 102 -0.51 13.06 2.95
N PHE A 103 -1.84 13.00 2.91
CA PHE A 103 -2.64 12.61 1.76
C PHE A 103 -3.39 13.81 1.23
N GLU A 104 -3.23 14.11 -0.05
CA GLU A 104 -3.92 15.19 -0.75
C GLU A 104 -4.74 14.60 -1.90
N GLN A 105 -6.04 14.80 -1.91
CA GLN A 105 -6.95 14.39 -2.97
C GLN A 105 -8.23 15.23 -2.91
N ASN A 106 -8.76 15.68 -4.07
CA ASN A 106 -9.99 16.46 -4.18
C ASN A 106 -9.98 17.76 -3.32
N ASP A 107 -8.87 18.47 -3.31
CA ASP A 107 -8.64 19.67 -2.49
C ASP A 107 -8.68 19.43 -0.96
N GLU A 108 -8.78 18.17 -0.54
CA GLU A 108 -8.72 17.77 0.85
C GLU A 108 -7.31 17.31 1.21
N VAL A 109 -6.83 17.74 2.37
CA VAL A 109 -5.53 17.37 2.92
C VAL A 109 -5.71 16.70 4.27
N ASN A 110 -5.24 15.47 4.37
CA ASN A 110 -5.26 14.69 5.60
C ASN A 110 -3.86 14.35 6.08
N VAL A 111 -3.54 14.69 7.31
CA VAL A 111 -2.30 14.32 7.97
C VAL A 111 -2.56 13.11 8.88
N SER A 112 -1.97 11.99 8.52
CA SER A 112 -2.08 10.72 9.22
C SER A 112 -0.93 10.53 10.21
N LYS A 113 -1.26 10.14 11.42
CA LYS A 113 -0.33 9.79 12.51
C LYS A 113 -0.37 8.28 12.76
N PRO A 114 0.59 7.71 13.49
CA PRO A 114 0.58 6.30 13.84
C PRO A 114 -0.74 5.84 14.48
N GLY A 115 -1.34 4.82 13.88
CA GLY A 115 -2.64 4.28 14.27
C GLY A 115 -3.83 4.84 13.53
N ASP A 116 -3.67 5.90 12.73
CA ASP A 116 -4.73 6.42 11.87
C ASP A 116 -4.91 5.57 10.62
N LEU A 117 -6.12 5.53 10.10
CA LEU A 117 -6.47 4.97 8.80
C LEU A 117 -6.87 6.11 7.86
N VAL A 118 -6.33 6.13 6.64
CA VAL A 118 -6.76 7.04 5.57
C VAL A 118 -7.31 6.20 4.41
N ILE A 119 -8.48 6.60 3.93
CA ILE A 119 -9.14 5.97 2.77
C ILE A 119 -9.15 6.98 1.64
N PHE A 120 -8.72 6.57 0.45
CA PHE A 120 -8.71 7.41 -0.75
C PHE A 120 -8.95 6.60 -2.04
N ASP A 121 -9.27 7.30 -3.12
CA ASP A 121 -9.68 6.72 -4.39
C ASP A 121 -8.54 6.62 -5.39
N SER A 122 -8.21 5.43 -5.89
CA SER A 122 -7.18 5.24 -6.90
C SER A 122 -7.56 5.78 -8.29
N GLY A 123 -8.86 5.93 -8.56
CA GLY A 123 -9.38 6.48 -9.82
C GLY A 123 -9.28 8.02 -9.92
N ARG A 124 -8.67 8.68 -8.94
CA ARG A 124 -8.51 10.13 -8.90
C ARG A 124 -7.06 10.53 -8.66
N PRO A 125 -6.62 11.68 -9.18
CA PRO A 125 -5.31 12.23 -8.86
C PRO A 125 -5.12 12.37 -7.35
N ALA A 126 -3.94 12.02 -6.88
CA ALA A 126 -3.60 12.07 -5.46
C ALA A 126 -2.11 12.38 -5.25
N ARG A 127 -1.77 12.90 -4.07
CA ARG A 127 -0.40 13.08 -3.61
C ARG A 127 -0.26 12.46 -2.22
N VAL A 128 0.81 11.73 -2.01
CA VAL A 128 1.15 11.14 -0.71
C VAL A 128 2.57 11.53 -0.36
N SER A 129 2.73 12.27 0.71
CA SER A 129 4.03 12.64 1.27
C SER A 129 4.30 11.78 2.51
N ASN A 130 5.44 11.13 2.54
CA ASN A 130 5.89 10.30 3.66
C ASN A 130 7.04 11.00 4.38
N GLN A 131 6.97 11.05 5.69
CA GLN A 131 8.02 11.61 6.56
C GLN A 131 8.36 10.63 7.67
N ALA A 132 9.65 10.35 7.84
CA ALA A 132 10.14 9.50 8.90
C ALA A 132 9.82 10.06 10.29
N ALA A 133 9.58 9.19 11.25
CA ALA A 133 9.47 9.59 12.63
C ALA A 133 10.81 10.08 13.16
N ARG A 134 10.79 10.97 14.16
CA ARG A 134 12.02 11.45 14.83
C ARG A 134 12.85 10.27 15.33
N GLY A 135 14.11 10.22 14.93
CA GLY A 135 15.04 9.14 15.31
C GLY A 135 14.89 7.87 14.46
N ARG A 136 14.07 7.89 13.43
CA ARG A 136 13.95 6.82 12.42
C ARG A 136 14.39 7.34 11.06
N THR A 137 14.70 6.41 10.16
CA THR A 137 15.10 6.72 8.78
C THR A 137 13.97 6.51 7.77
N CYS A 138 12.82 5.97 8.21
CA CYS A 138 11.68 5.68 7.35
C CYS A 138 10.34 5.88 8.08
N SER A 139 9.28 5.98 7.30
CA SER A 139 7.88 5.84 7.70
C SER A 139 7.35 4.48 7.24
N GLY A 140 6.25 4.00 7.80
CA GLY A 140 5.68 2.72 7.44
C GLY A 140 4.16 2.68 7.54
N ALA A 141 3.53 1.93 6.62
CA ALA A 141 2.09 1.70 6.59
C ALA A 141 1.74 0.28 6.16
N ILE A 142 0.54 -0.16 6.54
CA ILE A 142 -0.19 -1.24 5.86
C ILE A 142 -1.13 -0.60 4.85
N ALA A 143 -1.03 -1.02 3.60
CA ALA A 143 -1.92 -0.61 2.52
C ALA A 143 -2.82 -1.77 2.11
N LEU A 144 -4.12 -1.51 2.08
CA LEU A 144 -5.10 -2.40 1.47
C LEU A 144 -5.57 -1.74 0.17
N MET A 145 -5.62 -2.51 -0.90
CA MET A 145 -6.18 -2.12 -2.17
C MET A 145 -7.37 -3.02 -2.48
N ILE A 146 -8.56 -2.47 -2.35
CA ILE A 146 -9.82 -3.20 -2.51
C ILE A 146 -10.42 -2.77 -3.86
N PRO A 147 -10.67 -3.70 -4.79
CA PRO A 147 -11.31 -3.35 -6.05
C PRO A 147 -12.64 -2.63 -5.81
N LYS A 148 -12.92 -1.56 -6.56
CA LYS A 148 -14.21 -0.87 -6.44
C LYS A 148 -15.39 -1.77 -6.78
N SER A 149 -15.19 -2.76 -7.64
CA SER A 149 -16.18 -3.80 -7.96
C SER A 149 -16.64 -4.62 -6.75
N SER A 150 -15.86 -4.64 -5.68
CA SER A 150 -16.26 -5.29 -4.41
C SER A 150 -17.36 -4.52 -3.66
N PHE A 151 -17.73 -3.34 -4.12
CA PHE A 151 -18.77 -2.49 -3.53
C PHE A 151 -19.97 -2.31 -4.47
N PRO A 152 -20.78 -3.36 -4.74
CA PRO A 152 -21.80 -3.36 -5.81
C PRO A 152 -22.95 -2.35 -5.59
N HIS A 153 -23.09 -1.83 -4.38
CA HIS A 153 -24.14 -0.86 -4.05
C HIS A 153 -23.63 0.60 -4.01
N MET A 154 -22.39 0.81 -4.36
CA MET A 154 -21.85 2.17 -4.48
C MET A 154 -22.12 2.70 -5.89
N ASP A 155 -22.66 3.91 -5.95
CA ASP A 155 -22.71 4.65 -7.21
C ASP A 155 -21.31 4.69 -7.83
N ALA A 156 -21.22 4.49 -9.14
CA ALA A 156 -19.96 4.59 -9.88
C ALA A 156 -19.31 5.97 -9.71
N GLU A 157 -20.11 6.99 -9.40
CA GLU A 157 -19.67 8.35 -9.07
C GLU A 157 -19.35 8.54 -7.57
N ALA A 158 -19.72 7.59 -6.71
CA ALA A 158 -19.38 7.66 -5.29
C ALA A 158 -17.86 7.68 -5.14
N SER A 159 -17.36 8.82 -4.76
CA SER A 159 -15.96 9.01 -4.44
C SER A 159 -15.73 8.57 -3.01
N PHE A 160 -14.80 7.65 -2.83
CA PHE A 160 -14.16 7.54 -1.54
C PHE A 160 -13.30 8.80 -1.38
N ALA A 161 -13.92 9.86 -0.90
CA ALA A 161 -13.20 11.07 -0.59
C ALA A 161 -12.04 10.75 0.34
N ASN A 162 -10.96 11.51 0.23
CA ASN A 162 -9.82 11.41 1.12
C ASN A 162 -10.26 11.55 2.59
N VAL A 163 -10.60 10.45 3.24
CA VAL A 163 -11.16 10.41 4.59
C VAL A 163 -10.12 9.86 5.56
N ARG A 164 -9.83 10.64 6.61
CA ARG A 164 -9.03 10.18 7.73
C ARG A 164 -9.92 9.69 8.86
N ILE A 165 -9.67 8.47 9.33
CA ILE A 165 -10.26 7.88 10.52
C ILE A 165 -9.17 7.88 11.61
N PRO A 166 -9.25 8.76 12.61
CA PRO A 166 -8.26 8.81 13.69
C PRO A 166 -8.29 7.52 14.52
N ARG A 167 -7.14 7.16 15.06
CA ARG A 167 -6.96 5.96 15.89
C ARG A 167 -8.06 5.75 16.92
N GLU A 168 -8.51 6.81 17.56
CA GLU A 168 -9.51 6.76 18.64
C GLU A 168 -10.91 6.35 18.14
N ARG A 169 -11.13 6.48 16.82
CA ARG A 169 -12.39 6.09 16.16
C ARG A 169 -12.33 4.74 15.47
N LEU A 170 -11.15 4.13 15.36
CA LEU A 170 -11.02 2.80 14.81
C LEU A 170 -11.59 1.78 15.79
N LEU A 171 -12.44 0.87 15.26
CA LEU A 171 -12.91 -0.25 16.04
C LEU A 171 -11.73 -1.10 16.52
N THR A 172 -11.70 -1.42 17.81
CA THR A 172 -10.63 -2.20 18.42
C THR A 172 -10.31 -3.51 17.68
N PRO A 173 -11.29 -4.30 17.20
CA PRO A 173 -11.03 -5.51 16.42
C PRO A 173 -10.26 -5.22 15.12
N LEU A 174 -10.62 -4.16 14.39
CA LEU A 174 -9.93 -3.79 13.16
C LEU A 174 -8.49 -3.34 13.44
N SER A 175 -8.29 -2.49 14.42
CA SER A 175 -6.95 -2.06 14.85
C SER A 175 -6.08 -3.24 15.28
N ASN A 176 -6.62 -4.18 16.04
CA ASN A 176 -5.91 -5.39 16.45
C ASN A 176 -5.57 -6.29 15.26
N SER A 177 -6.50 -6.47 14.32
CA SER A 177 -6.26 -7.27 13.11
C SER A 177 -5.16 -6.66 12.24
N LEU A 178 -5.16 -5.35 12.05
CA LEU A 178 -4.12 -4.64 11.30
C LEU A 178 -2.74 -4.76 11.98
N ASN A 179 -2.70 -4.65 13.30
CA ASN A 179 -1.47 -4.86 14.06
C ASN A 179 -0.96 -6.31 13.96
N LEU A 180 -1.85 -7.30 14.01
CA LEU A 180 -1.48 -8.71 13.82
C LEU A 180 -0.91 -8.95 12.42
N LEU A 181 -1.53 -8.39 11.39
CA LEU A 181 -1.01 -8.46 10.02
C LEU A 181 0.38 -7.84 9.91
N THR A 182 0.59 -6.67 10.52
CA THR A 182 1.90 -6.01 10.57
C THR A 182 3.00 -6.92 11.12
N ASN A 183 2.69 -7.66 12.17
CA ASN A 183 3.66 -8.51 12.86
C ASN A 183 3.90 -9.85 12.14
N ARG A 184 2.96 -10.29 11.30
CA ARG A 184 3.02 -11.61 10.64
C ARG A 184 3.42 -11.57 9.17
N MET A 185 3.23 -10.44 8.47
CA MET A 185 3.57 -10.34 7.06
C MET A 185 5.04 -10.69 6.72
N PRO A 186 6.04 -10.22 7.47
CA PRO A 186 7.43 -10.59 7.18
C PRO A 186 7.68 -12.11 7.26
N THR A 187 6.97 -12.79 8.15
CA THR A 187 7.11 -14.24 8.36
C THR A 187 6.41 -15.05 7.25
N ALA A 188 5.23 -14.59 6.81
CA ALA A 188 4.51 -15.24 5.71
C ALA A 188 5.27 -15.10 4.40
N ALA A 189 5.77 -13.90 4.10
CA ALA A 189 6.58 -13.64 2.90
C ALA A 189 7.90 -14.44 2.89
N GLY A 190 8.52 -14.66 4.04
CA GLY A 190 9.74 -15.48 4.16
C GLY A 190 9.49 -16.96 3.88
N LEU A 191 8.35 -17.50 4.30
CA LEU A 191 7.98 -18.90 4.06
C LEU A 191 7.63 -19.16 2.59
N GLU A 192 7.01 -18.20 1.89
CA GLU A 192 6.67 -18.33 0.47
C GLU A 192 7.87 -18.14 -0.45
N LEU A 193 8.82 -17.28 -0.09
CA LEU A 193 10.08 -17.15 -0.84
C LEU A 193 10.88 -18.44 -0.82
N ALA A 194 10.97 -19.13 0.31
CA ALA A 194 11.63 -20.44 0.40
C ALA A 194 10.96 -21.47 -0.53
N ALA A 195 9.63 -21.42 -0.68
CA ALA A 195 8.88 -22.32 -1.55
C ALA A 195 8.98 -22.01 -3.06
N ILE A 196 9.47 -20.82 -3.43
CA ILE A 196 9.64 -20.41 -4.83
C ILE A 196 11.06 -20.70 -5.33
N TYR A 197 12.04 -20.80 -4.42
CA TYR A 197 13.45 -21.02 -4.74
C TYR A 197 13.92 -22.48 -4.50
N ASP A 198 13.10 -23.34 -3.93
CA ASP A 198 13.26 -24.79 -3.87
C ASP A 198 12.51 -25.49 -5.04
#